data_822b8338f5f36673d4ca98a1a230bd1c
#
_entry.id   822b8338f5f36673d4ca98a1a230bd1c
#
_cell.length_a   1.000
_cell.length_b   1.000
_cell.length_c   1.000
_cell.angle_alpha   90.00
_cell.angle_beta   90.00
_cell.angle_gamma   90.00
#
_symmetry.space_group_name_H-M   'P 1'
#
loop_
_entity.id
_entity.type
_entity.pdbx_description
1 polymer ?
#
loop_
_entity_poly.entity_id
_entity_poly.type
_entity_poly.pdbx_seq_one_letter_code
_entity_poly.pdbx_strand_id
1 'polypeptide(L)'
;MIKRLNAWQYLVLSFAVLILFGTFLLSLPLVEHEGGLTFTDALFTATSAVCVTGLTTVSTSGFNLAGQLILLLLMQLGAIGIMTLTSSFLLAVRGKVGLRRRFSFSSLQENYELRDAHGILASIVKITVVIELVGFALLSIGFWWEGFGVRRALYEGFFHAISA
;
A
#
# COMPACT_ATOMS: atom_id res chain seq x y z
N MET A 1 11.66 -31.88 4.75
CA MET A 1 10.62 -31.68 3.72
C MET A 1 9.98 -30.30 3.93
N ILE A 2 10.44 -29.26 3.24
CA ILE A 2 9.82 -27.95 3.28
C ILE A 2 8.58 -28.06 2.37
N LYS A 3 7.37 -28.10 2.96
CA LYS A 3 6.13 -28.02 2.19
C LYS A 3 6.18 -26.74 1.37
N ARG A 4 6.10 -26.85 0.04
CA ARG A 4 5.96 -25.67 -0.82
C ARG A 4 4.64 -24.99 -0.45
N LEU A 5 4.76 -23.79 0.10
CA LEU A 5 3.60 -22.97 0.45
C LEU A 5 2.81 -22.68 -0.84
N ASN A 6 1.50 -22.73 -0.75
CA ASN A 6 0.62 -22.33 -1.86
C ASN A 6 0.70 -20.81 -2.06
N ALA A 7 0.46 -20.32 -3.27
CA ALA A 7 0.48 -18.88 -3.59
C ALA A 7 -0.34 -18.04 -2.59
N TRP A 8 -1.49 -18.54 -2.15
CA TRP A 8 -2.33 -17.89 -1.14
C TRP A 8 -1.67 -17.79 0.25
N GLN A 9 -0.89 -18.81 0.63
CA GLN A 9 -0.16 -18.81 1.90
C GLN A 9 1.00 -17.79 1.88
N TYR A 10 1.71 -17.68 0.76
CA TYR A 10 2.73 -16.63 0.59
C TYR A 10 2.14 -15.23 0.71
N LEU A 11 0.98 -15.03 0.16
CA LEU A 11 0.25 -13.78 0.19
C LEU A 11 -0.14 -13.39 1.62
N VAL A 12 -0.86 -14.27 2.32
CA VAL A 12 -1.26 -14.03 3.72
C VAL A 12 -0.02 -13.79 4.59
N LEU A 13 1.03 -14.57 4.38
CA LEU A 13 2.28 -14.41 5.13
C LEU A 13 2.95 -13.07 4.87
N SER A 14 3.00 -12.61 3.61
CA SER A 14 3.61 -11.32 3.27
C SER A 14 2.88 -10.13 3.92
N PHE A 15 1.55 -10.15 3.92
CA PHE A 15 0.75 -9.14 4.62
C PHE A 15 0.95 -9.21 6.15
N ALA A 16 0.94 -10.41 6.72
CA ALA A 16 1.20 -10.60 8.15
C ALA A 16 2.58 -10.08 8.56
N VAL A 17 3.62 -10.38 7.78
CA VAL A 17 4.98 -9.88 8.02
C VAL A 17 5.03 -8.36 7.91
N LEU A 18 4.37 -7.76 6.92
CA LEU A 18 4.32 -6.31 6.73
C LEU A 18 3.61 -5.62 7.90
N ILE A 19 2.49 -6.18 8.38
CA ILE A 19 1.76 -5.69 9.56
C ILE A 19 2.64 -5.75 10.82
N LEU A 20 3.27 -6.89 11.09
CA LEU A 20 4.14 -7.05 12.25
C LEU A 20 5.35 -6.11 12.18
N PHE A 21 5.94 -5.95 11.01
CA PHE A 21 7.03 -5.01 10.79
C PHE A 21 6.58 -3.56 11.01
N GLY A 22 5.41 -3.17 10.48
CA GLY A 22 4.81 -1.86 10.72
C GLY A 22 4.50 -1.61 12.20
N THR A 23 3.95 -2.61 12.89
CA THR A 23 3.71 -2.54 14.34
C THR A 23 5.01 -2.32 15.11
N PHE A 24 6.06 -3.06 14.76
CA PHE A 24 7.38 -2.90 15.37
C PHE A 24 7.93 -1.49 15.13
N LEU A 25 7.86 -0.96 13.91
CA LEU A 25 8.32 0.40 13.59
C LEU A 25 7.56 1.47 14.37
N LEU A 26 6.22 1.35 14.46
CA LEU A 26 5.39 2.29 15.22
C LEU A 26 5.61 2.21 16.73
N SER A 27 6.07 1.05 17.24
CA SER A 27 6.37 0.85 18.68
C SER A 27 7.77 1.33 19.07
N LEU A 28 8.59 1.80 18.11
CA LEU A 28 9.92 2.34 18.43
C LEU A 28 9.83 3.66 19.19
N PRO A 29 10.74 3.93 20.13
CA PRO A 29 10.76 5.18 20.90
C PRO A 29 11.00 6.44 20.03
N LEU A 30 11.38 6.26 18.77
CA LEU A 30 11.50 7.32 17.78
C LEU A 30 10.12 7.85 17.32
N VAL A 31 9.08 7.03 17.47
CA VAL A 31 7.70 7.38 17.12
C VAL A 31 7.01 7.86 18.39
N GLU A 32 6.77 9.15 18.47
CA GLU A 32 6.03 9.78 19.56
C GLU A 32 4.58 10.00 19.11
N HIS A 33 3.65 9.80 20.03
CA HIS A 33 2.22 10.08 19.85
C HIS A 33 1.71 10.86 21.05
N GLU A 34 0.96 11.92 20.82
CA GLU A 34 0.28 12.71 21.86
C GLU A 34 -0.72 11.81 22.60
N GLY A 35 -0.45 11.51 23.88
CA GLY A 35 -1.26 10.62 24.70
C GLY A 35 -0.70 9.21 24.89
N GLY A 36 0.46 8.91 24.30
CA GLY A 36 1.09 7.59 24.35
C GLY A 36 0.49 6.62 23.32
N LEU A 37 1.26 5.61 22.95
CA LEU A 37 0.86 4.57 22.00
C LEU A 37 0.98 3.20 22.67
N THR A 38 -0.13 2.50 22.81
CA THR A 38 -0.08 1.11 23.29
C THR A 38 0.31 0.16 22.16
N PHE A 39 0.83 -1.01 22.50
CA PHE A 39 1.12 -2.04 21.48
C PHE A 39 -0.12 -2.40 20.65
N THR A 40 -1.30 -2.43 21.28
CA THR A 40 -2.58 -2.71 20.60
C THR A 40 -2.92 -1.62 19.59
N ASP A 41 -2.71 -0.35 19.94
CA ASP A 41 -2.93 0.78 19.03
C ASP A 41 -1.97 0.74 17.85
N ALA A 42 -0.69 0.44 18.10
CA ALA A 42 0.32 0.28 17.05
C ALA A 42 -0.05 -0.86 16.09
N LEU A 43 -0.48 -2.02 16.63
CA LEU A 43 -0.90 -3.18 15.83
C LEU A 43 -2.14 -2.86 15.01
N PHE A 44 -3.14 -2.21 15.62
CA PHE A 44 -4.38 -1.84 14.93
C PHE A 44 -4.10 -0.84 13.82
N THR A 45 -3.33 0.20 14.11
CA THR A 45 -2.97 1.26 13.16
C THR A 45 -2.13 0.71 11.99
N ALA A 46 -1.14 -0.16 12.27
CA ALA A 46 -0.34 -0.82 11.24
C ALA A 46 -1.22 -1.72 10.35
N THR A 47 -2.13 -2.50 10.96
CA THR A 47 -3.07 -3.35 10.22
C THR A 47 -3.98 -2.53 9.32
N SER A 48 -4.54 -1.45 9.86
CA SER A 48 -5.39 -0.53 9.12
C SER A 48 -4.66 0.12 7.94
N ALA A 49 -3.43 0.57 8.15
CA ALA A 49 -2.60 1.17 7.12
C ALA A 49 -2.29 0.17 5.99
N VAL A 50 -1.84 -1.04 6.33
CA VAL A 50 -1.49 -2.08 5.34
C VAL A 50 -2.72 -2.61 4.60
N CYS A 51 -3.86 -2.76 5.29
CA CYS A 51 -5.11 -3.22 4.65
C CYS A 51 -5.90 -2.08 3.98
N VAL A 52 -5.40 -0.84 4.06
CA VAL A 52 -6.03 0.36 3.46
C VAL A 52 -7.50 0.51 3.93
N THR A 53 -7.78 0.21 5.21
CA THR A 53 -9.14 0.29 5.76
C THR A 53 -9.50 1.68 6.27
N GLY A 54 -8.50 2.51 6.61
CA GLY A 54 -8.69 3.88 7.09
C GLY A 54 -9.25 3.99 8.51
N LEU A 55 -9.33 2.87 9.26
CA LEU A 55 -9.81 2.86 10.64
C LEU A 55 -8.66 3.24 11.60
N THR A 56 -8.96 4.04 12.60
CA THR A 56 -7.96 4.48 13.60
C THR A 56 -8.52 4.36 15.02
N THR A 57 -7.69 3.88 15.94
CA THR A 57 -7.95 3.93 17.39
C THR A 57 -7.36 5.18 18.02
N VAL A 58 -6.36 5.76 17.37
CA VAL A 58 -5.64 6.97 17.78
C VAL A 58 -5.58 7.96 16.62
N SER A 59 -5.52 9.27 16.93
CA SER A 59 -5.44 10.30 15.88
C SER A 59 -4.14 10.20 15.10
N THR A 60 -4.22 10.13 13.77
CA THR A 60 -3.03 10.13 12.90
C THR A 60 -2.24 11.43 12.97
N SER A 61 -2.91 12.55 13.25
CA SER A 61 -2.27 13.85 13.46
C SER A 61 -1.49 13.94 14.79
N GLY A 62 -1.77 13.05 15.74
CA GLY A 62 -1.03 12.97 17.00
C GLY A 62 0.35 12.31 16.87
N PHE A 63 0.64 11.64 15.76
CA PHE A 63 1.98 11.11 15.50
C PHE A 63 2.96 12.21 15.12
N ASN A 64 4.20 12.07 15.56
CA ASN A 64 5.29 12.91 15.06
C ASN A 64 5.57 12.60 13.57
N LEU A 65 6.40 13.42 12.94
CA LEU A 65 6.72 13.28 11.51
C LEU A 65 7.22 11.86 11.14
N ALA A 66 8.01 11.24 12.03
CA ALA A 66 8.51 9.88 11.79
C ALA A 66 7.37 8.86 11.76
N GLY A 67 6.43 8.90 12.70
CA GLY A 67 5.26 8.04 12.71
C GLY A 67 4.37 8.24 11.49
N GLN A 68 4.13 9.49 11.10
CA GLN A 68 3.33 9.80 9.92
C GLN A 68 3.97 9.29 8.62
N LEU A 69 5.28 9.41 8.45
CA LEU A 69 6.00 8.86 7.29
C LEU A 69 5.96 7.34 7.25
N ILE A 70 6.08 6.67 8.41
CA ILE A 70 5.94 5.21 8.51
C ILE A 70 4.52 4.79 8.07
N LEU A 71 3.48 5.50 8.53
CA LEU A 71 2.10 5.24 8.13
C LEU A 71 1.90 5.38 6.63
N LEU A 72 2.38 6.47 6.02
CA LEU A 72 2.29 6.67 4.57
C LEU A 72 2.99 5.54 3.80
N LEU A 73 4.16 5.10 4.25
CA LEU A 73 4.89 4.01 3.63
C LEU A 73 4.14 2.67 3.73
N LEU A 74 3.52 2.38 4.88
CA LEU A 74 2.69 1.19 5.07
C LEU A 74 1.44 1.21 4.18
N MET A 75 0.77 2.37 4.06
CA MET A 75 -0.38 2.55 3.18
C MET A 75 0.00 2.31 1.72
N GLN A 76 1.11 2.87 1.24
CA GLN A 76 1.61 2.67 -0.12
C GLN A 76 1.93 1.21 -0.42
N LEU A 77 2.68 0.55 0.46
CA LEU A 77 3.03 -0.86 0.28
C LEU A 77 1.78 -1.74 0.30
N GLY A 78 0.82 -1.44 1.17
CA GLY A 78 -0.45 -2.13 1.25
C GLY A 78 -1.31 -1.96 0.00
N ALA A 79 -1.49 -0.73 -0.47
CA ALA A 79 -2.27 -0.40 -1.67
C ALA A 79 -1.70 -1.08 -2.93
N ILE A 80 -0.39 -0.97 -3.16
CA ILE A 80 0.29 -1.62 -4.29
C ILE A 80 0.14 -3.14 -4.19
N GLY A 81 0.28 -3.71 -2.98
CA GLY A 81 0.08 -5.13 -2.73
C GLY A 81 -1.33 -5.60 -3.12
N ILE A 82 -2.37 -4.94 -2.62
CA ILE A 82 -3.77 -5.28 -2.89
C ILE A 82 -4.10 -5.13 -4.39
N MET A 83 -3.68 -4.04 -5.03
CA MET A 83 -3.91 -3.82 -6.46
C MET A 83 -3.22 -4.87 -7.33
N THR A 84 -1.99 -5.25 -7.00
CA THR A 84 -1.25 -6.30 -7.70
C THR A 84 -1.95 -7.64 -7.58
N LEU A 85 -2.47 -7.97 -6.39
CA LEU A 85 -3.23 -9.19 -6.15
C LEU A 85 -4.52 -9.25 -6.95
N THR A 86 -5.31 -8.18 -6.91
CA THR A 86 -6.58 -8.09 -7.63
C THR A 86 -6.35 -8.22 -9.13
N SER A 87 -5.33 -7.55 -9.67
CA SER A 87 -4.96 -7.65 -11.07
C SER A 87 -4.51 -9.04 -11.47
N SER A 88 -3.68 -9.69 -10.64
CA SER A 88 -3.22 -11.06 -10.87
C SER A 88 -4.36 -12.07 -10.81
N PHE A 89 -5.29 -11.89 -9.85
CA PHE A 89 -6.50 -12.72 -9.76
C PHE A 89 -7.39 -12.56 -10.99
N LEU A 90 -7.65 -11.35 -11.43
CA LEU A 90 -8.46 -11.08 -12.62
C LEU A 90 -7.85 -11.70 -13.88
N LEU A 91 -6.52 -11.63 -14.03
CA LEU A 91 -5.82 -12.29 -15.13
C LEU A 91 -5.93 -13.83 -15.06
N ALA A 92 -5.79 -14.40 -13.86
CA ALA A 92 -5.96 -15.84 -13.65
C ALA A 92 -7.37 -16.33 -14.00
N VAL A 93 -8.39 -15.54 -13.65
CA VAL A 93 -9.80 -15.85 -14.01
C VAL A 93 -10.02 -15.71 -15.52
N ARG A 94 -9.54 -14.62 -16.13
CA ARG A 94 -9.64 -14.41 -17.58
C ARG A 94 -8.84 -15.45 -18.38
N GLY A 95 -7.66 -15.86 -17.89
CA GLY A 95 -6.85 -16.90 -18.52
C GLY A 95 -7.56 -18.24 -18.61
N LYS A 96 -8.43 -18.59 -17.66
CA LYS A 96 -9.26 -19.81 -17.71
C LYS A 96 -10.35 -19.77 -18.79
N VAL A 97 -10.83 -18.60 -19.16
CA VAL A 97 -11.82 -18.42 -20.23
C VAL A 97 -11.18 -18.48 -21.63
N GLY A 98 -9.87 -18.20 -21.72
CA GLY A 98 -9.11 -18.22 -22.97
C GLY A 98 -8.39 -19.53 -23.31
N LEU A 99 -8.52 -20.60 -22.50
CA LEU A 99 -7.80 -21.87 -22.64
C LEU A 99 -8.03 -22.62 -23.96
N ARG A 100 -9.06 -22.27 -24.73
CA ARG A 100 -9.34 -22.92 -26.04
C ARG A 100 -8.39 -22.47 -27.16
N ARG A 101 -7.57 -21.44 -26.95
CA ARG A 101 -6.65 -20.88 -27.96
C ARG A 101 -5.16 -21.16 -27.72
N ARG A 102 -4.81 -21.85 -26.63
CA ARG A 102 -3.41 -21.96 -26.12
C ARG A 102 -2.73 -23.32 -26.33
N PHE A 103 -3.29 -24.23 -27.13
CA PHE A 103 -2.67 -25.56 -27.34
C PHE A 103 -1.53 -25.60 -28.37
N SER A 104 -0.94 -24.48 -28.80
CA SER A 104 0.07 -24.52 -29.87
C SER A 104 1.49 -24.03 -29.57
N PHE A 105 1.81 -23.46 -28.39
CA PHE A 105 3.18 -22.97 -28.12
C PHE A 105 3.59 -23.15 -26.67
N SER A 106 3.97 -24.37 -26.27
CA SER A 106 4.23 -24.70 -24.85
C SER A 106 5.66 -24.50 -24.35
N SER A 107 6.61 -23.96 -25.11
CA SER A 107 8.02 -23.92 -24.71
C SER A 107 8.64 -22.53 -24.51
N LEU A 108 7.88 -21.43 -24.71
CA LEU A 108 8.38 -20.07 -24.55
C LEU A 108 7.67 -19.28 -23.43
N GLN A 109 6.79 -19.92 -22.65
CA GLN A 109 5.78 -19.28 -21.82
C GLN A 109 6.25 -18.83 -20.42
N GLU A 110 7.24 -19.49 -19.84
CA GLU A 110 7.69 -19.19 -18.48
C GLU A 110 8.31 -17.78 -18.34
N ASN A 111 9.00 -17.32 -19.40
CA ASN A 111 9.61 -15.98 -19.42
C ASN A 111 8.61 -14.86 -19.73
N TYR A 112 7.48 -15.16 -20.37
CA TYR A 112 6.44 -14.15 -20.69
C TYR A 112 5.59 -13.80 -19.46
N GLU A 113 5.26 -14.79 -18.61
CA GLU A 113 4.41 -14.55 -17.43
C GLU A 113 5.09 -13.61 -16.40
N LEU A 114 6.42 -13.76 -16.21
CA LEU A 114 7.18 -12.87 -15.32
C LEU A 114 7.33 -11.45 -15.90
N ARG A 115 7.53 -11.33 -17.21
CA ARG A 115 7.61 -10.04 -17.90
C ARG A 115 6.28 -9.29 -17.86
N ASP A 116 5.18 -9.99 -18.04
CA ASP A 116 3.84 -9.42 -17.96
C ASP A 116 3.52 -8.96 -16.54
N ALA A 117 3.91 -9.72 -15.50
CA ALA A 117 3.74 -9.32 -14.11
C ALA A 117 4.51 -8.05 -13.75
N HIS A 118 5.76 -7.93 -14.19
CA HIS A 118 6.56 -6.70 -14.00
C HIS A 118 5.98 -5.51 -14.73
N GLY A 119 5.47 -5.70 -15.94
CA GLY A 119 4.81 -4.64 -16.73
C GLY A 119 3.53 -4.13 -16.05
N ILE A 120 2.74 -5.04 -15.49
CA ILE A 120 1.53 -4.70 -14.74
C ILE A 120 1.87 -3.93 -13.48
N LEU A 121 2.84 -4.41 -12.68
CA LEU A 121 3.27 -3.73 -11.47
C LEU A 121 3.80 -2.32 -11.77
N ALA A 122 4.66 -2.18 -12.78
CA ALA A 122 5.16 -0.88 -13.19
C ALA A 122 4.06 0.07 -13.65
N SER A 123 3.02 -0.44 -14.34
CA SER A 123 1.88 0.34 -14.77
C SER A 123 1.01 0.78 -13.57
N ILE A 124 0.77 -0.11 -12.61
CA ILE A 124 0.05 0.22 -11.37
C ILE A 124 0.79 1.34 -10.63
N VAL A 125 2.08 1.18 -10.36
CA VAL A 125 2.90 2.17 -9.65
C VAL A 125 2.87 3.52 -10.40
N LYS A 126 3.04 3.51 -11.73
CA LYS A 126 3.02 4.74 -12.53
C LYS A 126 1.68 5.47 -12.44
N ILE A 127 0.57 4.74 -12.55
CA ILE A 127 -0.77 5.33 -12.47
C ILE A 127 -1.03 5.88 -11.07
N THR A 128 -0.68 5.13 -10.02
CA THR A 128 -0.82 5.55 -8.63
C THR A 128 -0.06 6.87 -8.39
N VAL A 129 1.21 6.93 -8.77
CA VAL A 129 2.03 8.15 -8.61
C VAL A 129 1.43 9.34 -9.37
N VAL A 130 0.90 9.13 -10.58
CA VAL A 130 0.26 10.23 -11.35
C VAL A 130 -0.99 10.73 -10.64
N ILE A 131 -1.84 9.83 -10.12
CA ILE A 131 -3.06 10.22 -9.40
C ILE A 131 -2.71 10.95 -8.10
N GLU A 132 -1.72 10.46 -7.35
CA GLU A 132 -1.24 11.09 -6.12
C GLU A 132 -0.66 12.48 -6.37
N LEU A 133 0.11 12.66 -7.44
CA LEU A 133 0.65 13.99 -7.80
C LEU A 133 -0.46 14.98 -8.16
N VAL A 134 -1.48 14.53 -8.88
CA VAL A 134 -2.66 15.36 -9.19
C VAL A 134 -3.42 15.68 -7.91
N GLY A 135 -3.69 14.67 -7.06
CA GLY A 135 -4.34 14.85 -5.77
C GLY A 135 -3.56 15.81 -4.86
N PHE A 136 -2.25 15.64 -4.76
CA PHE A 136 -1.36 16.53 -4.02
C PHE A 136 -1.48 17.98 -4.48
N ALA A 137 -1.45 18.24 -5.79
CA ALA A 137 -1.57 19.59 -6.33
C ALA A 137 -2.93 20.21 -6.00
N LEU A 138 -4.02 19.46 -6.21
CA LEU A 138 -5.38 19.94 -5.94
C LEU A 138 -5.61 20.22 -4.45
N LEU A 139 -5.21 19.30 -3.57
CA LEU A 139 -5.37 19.45 -2.14
C LEU A 139 -4.49 20.57 -1.56
N SER A 140 -3.25 20.70 -2.04
CA SER A 140 -2.37 21.79 -1.61
C SER A 140 -2.92 23.17 -1.97
N ILE A 141 -3.55 23.30 -3.16
CA ILE A 141 -4.22 24.56 -3.56
C ILE A 141 -5.45 24.79 -2.68
N GLY A 142 -6.24 23.73 -2.40
CA GLY A 142 -7.43 23.81 -1.54
C GLY A 142 -7.07 24.28 -0.13
N PHE A 143 -6.09 23.66 0.51
CA PHE A 143 -5.63 24.06 1.85
C PHE A 143 -5.03 25.47 1.88
N TRP A 144 -4.36 25.89 0.81
CA TRP A 144 -3.86 27.25 0.72
C TRP A 144 -5.02 28.27 0.65
N TRP A 145 -6.08 27.98 -0.08
CA TRP A 145 -7.29 28.84 -0.14
C TRP A 145 -8.02 28.93 1.20
N GLU A 146 -7.99 27.87 2.01
CA GLU A 146 -8.54 27.87 3.36
C GLU A 146 -7.71 28.71 4.36
N GLY A 147 -6.59 29.28 3.93
CA GLY A 147 -5.77 30.16 4.74
C GLY A 147 -4.61 29.47 5.48
N PHE A 148 -4.34 28.18 5.17
CA PHE A 148 -3.14 27.53 5.69
C PHE A 148 -1.89 28.15 5.07
N GLY A 149 -0.83 28.34 5.89
CA GLY A 149 0.46 28.74 5.36
C GLY A 149 0.98 27.76 4.32
N VAL A 150 1.68 28.24 3.28
CA VAL A 150 2.15 27.44 2.14
C VAL A 150 2.83 26.13 2.57
N ARG A 151 3.71 26.18 3.57
CA ARG A 151 4.42 24.99 4.08
C ARG A 151 3.47 23.95 4.66
N ARG A 152 2.46 24.38 5.41
CA ARG A 152 1.47 23.50 5.99
C ARG A 152 0.50 22.96 4.95
N ALA A 153 0.07 23.79 4.01
CA ALA A 153 -0.79 23.36 2.90
C ALA A 153 -0.13 22.29 2.03
N LEU A 154 1.17 22.41 1.74
CA LEU A 154 1.93 21.40 1.02
C LEU A 154 2.05 20.09 1.82
N TYR A 155 2.31 20.18 3.12
CA TYR A 155 2.43 18.99 3.96
C TYR A 155 1.11 18.24 4.08
N GLU A 156 0.02 18.93 4.41
CA GLU A 156 -1.32 18.34 4.52
C GLU A 156 -1.79 17.79 3.15
N GLY A 157 -1.54 18.53 2.06
CA GLY A 157 -1.84 18.07 0.71
C GLY A 157 -1.12 16.78 0.34
N PHE A 158 0.17 16.67 0.69
CA PHE A 158 0.97 15.46 0.46
C PHE A 158 0.46 14.27 1.28
N PHE A 159 0.24 14.50 2.59
CA PHE A 159 -0.25 13.44 3.47
C PHE A 159 -1.60 12.90 3.01
N HIS A 160 -2.55 13.78 2.72
CA HIS A 160 -3.90 13.39 2.30
C HIS A 160 -3.91 12.75 0.91
N ALA A 161 -3.07 13.21 -0.03
CA ALA A 161 -3.00 12.61 -1.36
C ALA A 161 -2.53 11.15 -1.34
N ILE A 162 -1.59 10.82 -0.45
CA ILE A 162 -1.08 9.45 -0.31
C ILE A 162 -2.02 8.58 0.53
N SER A 163 -2.71 9.17 1.53
CA SER A 163 -3.59 8.43 2.43
C SER A 163 -5.00 8.19 1.87
N ALA A 164 -5.37 8.85 0.77
CA ALA A 164 -6.65 8.68 0.08
C ALA A 164 -6.66 7.45 -0.84
#